data_1dbbe340e0fc3f389fc915ffb98177db
#
_entry.id   1dbbe340e0fc3f389fc915ffb98177db
#
_cell.length_a   1.000
_cell.length_b   1.000
_cell.length_c   1.000
_cell.angle_alpha   90.00
_cell.angle_beta   90.00
_cell.angle_gamma   90.00
#
_symmetry.space_group_name_H-M   'P 1'
#
loop_
_entity.id
_entity.type
_entity.pdbx_description
1 polymer ?
#
loop_
_entity_poly.entity_id
_entity_poly.type
_entity_poly.pdbx_seq_one_letter_code
_entity_poly.pdbx_strand_id
1 'polypeptide(L)'
;MPDAGRESPLSQMERLIAGPLKTTRTSTLIIIDALNECKDREPASAILSILSRYIDEIPLVKSFITGWPEPRLRSGFQLESLRPHTDVFNLHDTKHSTVNSDIRLLLKIQLANIAKD
;
A
#
# COMPACT_ATOMS: atom_id res chain seq x y z
N MET A 1 3.64 9.73 23.05
CA MET A 1 4.83 8.84 22.95
C MET A 1 5.96 9.58 22.24
N PRO A 2 6.72 10.37 22.97
CA PRO A 2 7.72 11.25 22.35
C PRO A 2 8.85 10.50 21.65
N ASP A 3 9.09 9.24 22.02
CA ASP A 3 10.22 8.48 21.48
C ASP A 3 9.85 7.46 20.37
N ALA A 4 8.58 7.42 19.96
CA ALA A 4 8.13 6.48 18.94
C ALA A 4 8.88 6.62 17.61
N GLY A 5 9.26 7.85 17.23
CA GLY A 5 10.02 8.11 16.01
C GLY A 5 11.46 7.64 16.02
N ARG A 6 12.01 7.31 17.21
CA ARG A 6 13.37 6.80 17.38
C ARG A 6 13.44 5.29 17.48
N GLU A 7 12.30 4.62 17.57
CA GLU A 7 12.24 3.17 17.63
C GLU A 7 12.47 2.55 16.24
N SER A 8 12.82 1.28 16.23
CA SER A 8 12.90 0.54 14.96
C SER A 8 11.54 0.49 14.29
N PRO A 9 11.49 0.36 12.95
CA PRO A 9 10.21 0.21 12.24
C PRO A 9 9.35 -0.91 12.78
N LEU A 10 9.95 -2.04 13.18
CA LEU A 10 9.23 -3.16 13.77
C LEU A 10 8.54 -2.78 15.07
N SER A 11 9.26 -2.10 15.99
CA SER A 11 8.70 -1.65 17.26
C SER A 11 7.59 -0.63 17.05
N GLN A 12 7.76 0.29 16.09
CA GLN A 12 6.73 1.27 15.74
C GLN A 12 5.47 0.58 15.24
N MET A 13 5.61 -0.39 14.34
CA MET A 13 4.49 -1.14 13.81
C MET A 13 3.74 -1.87 14.92
N GLU A 14 4.46 -2.53 15.82
CA GLU A 14 3.86 -3.28 16.91
C GLU A 14 3.10 -2.38 17.87
N ARG A 15 3.68 -1.27 18.27
CA ARG A 15 3.08 -0.37 19.26
C ARG A 15 1.96 0.50 18.71
N LEU A 16 2.14 1.02 17.50
CA LEU A 16 1.24 2.04 16.95
C LEU A 16 0.15 1.45 16.06
N ILE A 17 0.37 0.30 15.48
CA ILE A 17 -0.54 -0.28 14.49
C ILE A 17 -0.98 -1.69 14.91
N ALA A 18 -0.08 -2.65 14.95
CA ALA A 18 -0.45 -4.05 15.16
C ALA A 18 -1.09 -4.29 16.53
N GLY A 19 -0.51 -3.73 17.60
CA GLY A 19 -1.05 -3.86 18.94
C GLY A 19 -2.49 -3.39 19.05
N PRO A 20 -2.79 -2.12 18.69
CA PRO A 20 -4.16 -1.62 18.69
C PRO A 20 -5.10 -2.39 17.77
N LEU A 21 -4.65 -2.81 16.59
CA LEU A 21 -5.47 -3.51 15.62
C LEU A 21 -5.80 -4.95 16.01
N LYS A 22 -4.97 -5.59 16.82
CA LYS A 22 -5.25 -6.94 17.35
C LYS A 22 -6.52 -6.98 18.18
N THR A 23 -6.82 -5.90 18.87
CA THR A 23 -7.99 -5.80 19.75
C THR A 23 -9.22 -5.23 19.05
N THR A 24 -9.05 -4.69 17.85
CA THR A 24 -10.15 -4.12 17.09
C THR A 24 -10.99 -5.23 16.47
N ARG A 25 -12.32 -5.06 16.53
CA ARG A 25 -13.29 -5.96 15.88
C ARG A 25 -13.89 -5.34 14.62
N THR A 26 -13.44 -4.16 14.25
CA THR A 26 -13.92 -3.43 13.08
C THR A 26 -12.98 -3.68 11.91
N SER A 27 -13.56 -3.92 10.74
CA SER A 27 -12.77 -4.01 9.51
C SER A 27 -12.05 -2.69 9.26
N THR A 28 -10.74 -2.75 9.03
CA THR A 28 -9.89 -1.58 8.86
C THR A 28 -9.14 -1.68 7.54
N LEU A 29 -9.05 -0.58 6.82
CA LEU A 29 -8.26 -0.48 5.60
C LEU A 29 -7.07 0.44 5.84
N ILE A 30 -5.88 -0.08 5.59
CA ILE A 30 -4.64 0.70 5.60
C ILE A 30 -4.27 1.03 4.16
N ILE A 31 -4.03 2.29 3.88
CA ILE A 31 -3.61 2.75 2.56
C ILE A 31 -2.17 3.23 2.65
N ILE A 32 -1.29 2.62 1.85
CA ILE A 32 0.11 3.03 1.73
C ILE A 32 0.34 3.42 0.27
N ASP A 33 0.51 4.71 0.03
CA ASP A 33 0.69 5.22 -1.32
C ASP A 33 2.17 5.41 -1.64
N ALA A 34 2.52 5.10 -2.88
CA ALA A 34 3.86 5.32 -3.42
C ALA A 34 4.98 4.73 -2.54
N LEU A 35 4.83 3.47 -2.19
CA LEU A 35 5.78 2.78 -1.30
C LEU A 35 7.24 2.85 -1.81
N ASN A 36 7.43 2.90 -3.13
CA ASN A 36 8.75 3.00 -3.74
C ASN A 36 9.41 4.38 -3.59
N GLU A 37 8.67 5.41 -3.17
CA GLU A 37 9.20 6.76 -3.01
C GLU A 37 9.94 6.99 -1.70
N CYS A 38 10.02 5.98 -0.85
CA CYS A 38 10.89 6.03 0.30
C CYS A 38 12.34 6.27 -0.16
N LYS A 39 12.95 7.35 0.32
CA LYS A 39 14.31 7.76 -0.12
C LYS A 39 15.37 6.71 0.18
N ASP A 40 15.20 6.01 1.28
CA ASP A 40 16.08 4.91 1.65
C ASP A 40 15.42 3.60 1.22
N ARG A 41 16.21 2.72 0.63
CA ARG A 41 15.71 1.45 0.08
C ARG A 41 15.20 0.47 1.14
N GLU A 42 15.71 0.58 2.36
CA GLU A 42 15.36 -0.30 3.46
C GLU A 42 13.93 -0.14 4.00
N PRO A 43 13.35 1.08 4.08
CA PRO A 43 12.01 1.23 4.66
C PRO A 43 10.92 0.48 3.92
N ALA A 44 10.95 0.44 2.59
CA ALA A 44 9.95 -0.29 1.81
C ALA A 44 10.00 -1.79 2.09
N SER A 45 11.20 -2.37 2.07
CA SER A 45 11.40 -3.79 2.39
C SER A 45 11.03 -4.09 3.85
N ALA A 46 11.35 -3.18 4.76
CA ALA A 46 11.02 -3.31 6.16
C ALA A 46 9.50 -3.31 6.38
N ILE A 47 8.76 -2.42 5.71
CA ILE A 47 7.30 -2.36 5.79
C ILE A 47 6.69 -3.69 5.33
N LEU A 48 7.13 -4.23 4.19
CA LEU A 48 6.61 -5.50 3.69
C LEU A 48 6.95 -6.68 4.60
N SER A 49 8.14 -6.69 5.18
CA SER A 49 8.54 -7.71 6.14
C SER A 49 7.69 -7.65 7.41
N ILE A 50 7.39 -6.45 7.88
CA ILE A 50 6.54 -6.24 9.05
C ILE A 50 5.11 -6.69 8.77
N LEU A 51 4.55 -6.34 7.62
CA LEU A 51 3.22 -6.79 7.21
C LEU A 51 3.18 -8.32 7.13
N SER A 52 4.21 -8.94 6.56
CA SER A 52 4.35 -10.38 6.51
C SER A 52 4.27 -11.03 7.90
N ARG A 53 4.89 -10.41 8.88
CA ARG A 53 4.92 -10.93 10.25
C ARG A 53 3.57 -10.84 10.96
N TYR A 54 2.80 -9.79 10.70
CA TYR A 54 1.57 -9.52 11.45
C TYR A 54 0.28 -9.86 10.70
N ILE A 55 0.36 -10.24 9.44
CA ILE A 55 -0.84 -10.43 8.61
C ILE A 55 -1.84 -11.43 9.20
N ASP A 56 -1.36 -12.49 9.81
CA ASP A 56 -2.21 -13.50 10.44
C ASP A 56 -2.77 -13.06 11.79
N GLU A 57 -2.14 -12.07 12.42
CA GLU A 57 -2.55 -11.55 13.71
C GLU A 57 -3.59 -10.44 13.63
N ILE A 58 -3.78 -9.86 12.44
CA ILE A 58 -4.73 -8.78 12.20
C ILE A 58 -5.67 -9.11 11.03
N PRO A 59 -6.50 -10.16 11.16
CA PRO A 59 -7.28 -10.67 10.02
C PRO A 59 -8.36 -9.71 9.52
N LEU A 60 -8.79 -8.75 10.33
CA LEU A 60 -9.77 -7.73 9.92
C LEU A 60 -9.16 -6.53 9.22
N VAL A 61 -7.85 -6.52 9.05
CA VAL A 61 -7.14 -5.42 8.40
C VAL A 61 -6.81 -5.81 6.98
N LYS A 62 -7.17 -4.95 6.05
CA LYS A 62 -6.78 -5.03 4.65
C LYS A 62 -5.85 -3.87 4.34
N SER A 63 -4.88 -4.11 3.46
CA SER A 63 -3.93 -3.09 3.05
C SER A 63 -4.04 -2.86 1.54
N PHE A 64 -4.08 -1.60 1.16
CA PHE A 64 -4.02 -1.18 -0.23
C PHE A 64 -2.71 -0.43 -0.45
N ILE A 65 -1.84 -0.98 -1.27
CA ILE A 65 -0.48 -0.46 -1.44
C ILE A 65 -0.26 -0.12 -2.90
N THR A 66 0.22 1.10 -3.16
CA THR A 66 0.62 1.52 -4.51
C THR A 66 2.13 1.70 -4.58
N GLY A 67 2.68 1.53 -5.78
CA GLY A 67 4.11 1.72 -6.03
C GLY A 67 4.51 1.25 -7.41
N TRP A 68 5.71 1.61 -7.83
CA TRP A 68 6.30 1.12 -9.07
C TRP A 68 6.76 -0.33 -8.90
N PRO A 69 6.73 -1.15 -9.96
CA PRO A 69 7.10 -2.56 -9.88
C PRO A 69 8.62 -2.77 -9.84
N GLU A 70 9.26 -2.22 -8.84
CA GLU A 70 10.68 -2.43 -8.60
C GLU A 70 10.95 -3.85 -8.09
N PRO A 71 12.13 -4.44 -8.38
CA PRO A 71 12.45 -5.82 -7.98
C PRO A 71 12.25 -6.09 -6.49
N ARG A 72 12.55 -5.12 -5.65
CA ARG A 72 12.41 -5.25 -4.19
C ARG A 72 10.97 -5.38 -3.73
N LEU A 73 10.08 -4.57 -4.31
CA LEU A 73 8.66 -4.67 -4.01
C LEU A 73 8.10 -5.99 -4.51
N ARG A 74 8.49 -6.41 -5.70
CA ARG A 74 8.08 -7.71 -6.25
C ARG A 74 8.52 -8.85 -5.35
N SER A 75 9.77 -8.86 -4.91
CA SER A 75 10.29 -9.87 -4.02
C SER A 75 9.58 -9.87 -2.67
N GLY A 76 9.31 -8.68 -2.13
CA GLY A 76 8.59 -8.55 -0.87
C GLY A 76 7.20 -9.15 -0.91
N PHE A 77 6.44 -8.90 -1.98
CA PHE A 77 5.09 -9.46 -2.14
C PHE A 77 5.10 -10.97 -2.42
N GLN A 78 6.22 -11.53 -2.81
CA GLN A 78 6.38 -12.97 -3.04
C GLN A 78 6.81 -13.75 -1.80
N LEU A 79 7.01 -13.10 -0.67
CA LEU A 79 7.26 -13.79 0.58
C LEU A 79 6.14 -14.78 0.87
N GLU A 80 6.49 -15.95 1.38
CA GLU A 80 5.53 -17.03 1.62
C GLU A 80 4.34 -16.62 2.46
N SER A 81 4.55 -15.73 3.42
CA SER A 81 3.48 -15.25 4.29
C SER A 81 2.56 -14.22 3.62
N LEU A 82 3.05 -13.45 2.65
CA LEU A 82 2.23 -12.45 1.95
C LEU A 82 1.59 -12.97 0.68
N ARG A 83 2.29 -13.81 -0.06
CA ARG A 83 1.85 -14.30 -1.36
C ARG A 83 0.41 -14.86 -1.38
N PRO A 84 0.01 -15.74 -0.44
CA PRO A 84 -1.36 -16.27 -0.45
C PRO A 84 -2.44 -15.23 -0.16
N HIS A 85 -2.06 -14.11 0.44
CA HIS A 85 -2.99 -13.06 0.87
C HIS A 85 -2.93 -11.80 0.02
N THR A 86 -2.17 -11.84 -1.10
CA THR A 86 -1.91 -10.65 -1.92
C THR A 86 -2.45 -10.82 -3.32
N ASP A 87 -3.26 -9.86 -3.75
CA ASP A 87 -3.66 -9.70 -5.14
C ASP A 87 -2.88 -8.54 -5.74
N VAL A 88 -2.22 -8.79 -6.86
CA VAL A 88 -1.41 -7.79 -7.56
C VAL A 88 -2.12 -7.34 -8.82
N PHE A 89 -2.30 -6.04 -8.97
CA PHE A 89 -2.82 -5.43 -10.18
C PHE A 89 -1.75 -4.54 -10.82
N ASN A 90 -1.33 -4.89 -12.03
CA ASN A 90 -0.37 -4.10 -12.80
C ASN A 90 -1.13 -3.18 -13.76
N LEU A 91 -0.95 -1.88 -13.60
CA LEU A 91 -1.57 -0.90 -14.47
C LEU A 91 -1.14 -1.05 -15.93
N HIS A 92 0.07 -1.55 -16.15
CA HIS A 92 0.58 -1.82 -17.51
C HIS A 92 -0.20 -2.92 -18.24
N ASP A 93 -0.87 -3.80 -17.51
CA ASP A 93 -1.67 -4.87 -18.08
C ASP A 93 -3.10 -4.43 -18.40
N THR A 94 -3.45 -3.19 -18.06
CA THR A 94 -4.77 -2.64 -18.39
C THR A 94 -4.90 -2.45 -19.91
N LYS A 95 -6.03 -2.86 -20.46
CA LYS A 95 -6.28 -2.72 -21.90
C LYS A 95 -6.18 -1.25 -22.33
N HIS A 96 -5.53 -1.01 -23.48
CA HIS A 96 -5.41 0.34 -24.03
C HIS A 96 -6.75 1.04 -24.20
N SER A 97 -7.78 0.30 -24.61
CA SER A 97 -9.13 0.86 -24.75
C SER A 97 -9.67 1.41 -23.44
N THR A 98 -9.45 0.72 -22.32
CA THR A 98 -9.87 1.17 -21.00
C THR A 98 -9.09 2.42 -20.58
N VAL A 99 -7.78 2.41 -20.74
CA VAL A 99 -6.92 3.55 -20.42
C VAL A 99 -7.32 4.78 -21.24
N ASN A 100 -7.52 4.62 -22.54
CA ASN A 100 -7.92 5.70 -23.43
C ASN A 100 -9.29 6.26 -23.05
N SER A 101 -10.25 5.41 -22.72
CA SER A 101 -11.57 5.85 -22.27
C SER A 101 -11.51 6.63 -20.99
N ASP A 102 -10.70 6.20 -20.02
CA ASP A 102 -10.52 6.90 -18.75
C ASP A 102 -9.86 8.27 -18.95
N ILE A 103 -8.84 8.35 -19.81
CA ILE A 103 -8.16 9.61 -20.12
C ILE A 103 -9.12 10.56 -20.81
N ARG A 104 -9.90 10.09 -21.79
CA ARG A 104 -10.89 10.92 -22.48
C ARG A 104 -11.94 11.48 -21.53
N LEU A 105 -12.43 10.63 -20.62
CA LEU A 105 -13.41 11.06 -19.62
C LEU A 105 -12.83 12.12 -18.70
N LEU A 106 -11.62 11.92 -18.22
CA LEU A 106 -10.93 12.89 -17.37
C LEU A 106 -10.75 14.23 -18.08
N LEU A 107 -10.25 14.21 -19.31
CA LEU A 107 -10.05 15.44 -20.10
C LEU A 107 -11.37 16.14 -20.36
N LYS A 108 -12.41 15.39 -20.72
CA LYS A 108 -13.74 15.97 -20.95
C LYS A 108 -14.27 16.69 -19.72
N ILE A 109 -14.14 16.09 -18.54
CA ILE A 109 -14.59 16.69 -17.29
C ILE A 109 -13.77 17.92 -16.95
N GLN A 110 -12.45 17.84 -17.06
CA GLN A 110 -11.55 18.95 -16.71
C GLN A 110 -11.71 20.13 -17.66
N LEU A 111 -11.83 19.88 -18.96
CA LEU A 111 -12.04 20.95 -19.94
C LEU A 111 -13.40 21.62 -19.77
N ALA A 112 -14.43 20.85 -19.45
CA ALA A 112 -15.75 21.42 -19.16
C ALA A 112 -15.73 22.30 -17.91
N ASN A 113 -14.97 21.94 -16.89
CA ASN A 113 -14.80 22.76 -15.69
C ASN A 113 -14.06 24.06 -15.99
N ILE A 114 -13.05 24.03 -16.82
CA ILE A 114 -12.32 25.23 -17.25
C ILE A 114 -13.23 26.18 -18.07
N ALA A 115 -14.04 25.61 -18.95
CA ALA A 115 -14.95 26.40 -19.79
C ALA A 115 -16.07 27.08 -19.00
N LYS A 116 -16.37 26.64 -17.79
CA LYS A 116 -17.37 27.27 -16.92
C LYS A 116 -16.87 28.52 -16.20
N ASP A 117 -15.58 28.67 -16.10
CA ASP A 117 -14.95 29.85 -15.51
C ASP A 117 -14.79 30.96 -16.59
#